data_9bf3b924b2a13cff8979c05beafbad85
#
_entry.id   9bf3b924b2a13cff8979c05beafbad85
#
_cell.length_a   1.000
_cell.length_b   1.000
_cell.length_c   1.000
_cell.angle_alpha   90.00
_cell.angle_beta   90.00
_cell.angle_gamma   90.00
#
_symmetry.space_group_name_H-M   'P 1'
#
loop_
_entity.id
_entity.type
_entity.pdbx_description
1 polymer ?
#
loop_
_entity_poly.entity_id
_entity_poly.type
_entity_poly.pdbx_seq_one_letter_code
_entity_poly.pdbx_strand_id
1 'polypeptide(L)'
;LTAAAAVTDRIGLLTNVLLEPLYQPVHLAKVTSCLDQISEGRLTLGLGVGGRPDDYQLTGRSFDGRGRRFDADLELLHQAWAGEPVAGSRFPVGPATRRGRVPLLIGGQAELAAPRAARWGAGFTIGGAPPEMAAGPIQEFRAAWRRAGGTGQPRIVALSYFSLGEEHTEESVHNLRTYYGFLGEWADRVASGAARTPAAVQETAAAFERLGVDELVFDPTVADLDQVDRLAEVVGDDLRPTPGTGGSPRWRARPGS
;
A
#
# COMPACT_ATOMS: atom_id res chain seq x y z
N LEU A 1 -5.59 4.52 11.44
CA LEU A 1 -4.52 3.57 11.84
C LEU A 1 -4.14 3.70 13.32
N THR A 2 -4.07 4.92 13.92
CA THR A 2 -3.70 5.10 15.34
C THR A 2 -4.67 4.37 16.28
N ALA A 3 -5.98 4.42 16.03
CA ALA A 3 -6.96 3.68 16.82
C ALA A 3 -6.75 2.16 16.70
N ALA A 4 -6.48 1.67 15.50
CA ALA A 4 -6.15 0.25 15.27
C ALA A 4 -4.84 -0.15 15.99
N ALA A 5 -3.83 0.72 15.97
CA ALA A 5 -2.58 0.49 16.69
C ALA A 5 -2.78 0.34 18.19
N ALA A 6 -3.70 1.14 18.76
CA ALA A 6 -3.94 1.19 20.21
C ALA A 6 -4.72 -0.02 20.75
N VAL A 7 -5.44 -0.74 19.90
CA VAL A 7 -6.31 -1.88 20.29
C VAL A 7 -5.82 -3.22 19.74
N THR A 8 -4.65 -3.23 19.08
CA THR A 8 -4.04 -4.44 18.51
C THR A 8 -2.56 -4.48 18.79
N ASP A 9 -1.99 -5.70 18.93
CA ASP A 9 -0.58 -5.88 19.25
C ASP A 9 0.24 -6.55 18.13
N ARG A 10 -0.41 -7.20 17.16
CA ARG A 10 0.27 -8.04 16.17
C ARG A 10 0.02 -7.68 14.72
N ILE A 11 -1.16 -7.16 14.38
CA ILE A 11 -1.49 -6.84 13.00
C ILE A 11 -0.59 -5.72 12.47
N GLY A 12 -0.12 -5.88 11.23
CA GLY A 12 0.58 -4.82 10.49
C GLY A 12 -0.38 -3.70 10.13
N LEU A 13 0.13 -2.49 10.05
CA LEU A 13 -0.63 -1.31 9.67
C LEU A 13 -0.08 -0.79 8.34
N LEU A 14 -0.94 -0.70 7.34
CA LEU A 14 -0.56 -0.30 5.99
C LEU A 14 -1.46 0.80 5.45
N THR A 15 -0.88 1.84 4.84
CA THR A 15 -1.60 2.72 3.93
C THR A 15 -1.45 2.22 2.49
N ASN A 16 -2.56 2.09 1.72
CA ASN A 16 -2.46 1.55 0.35
C ASN A 16 -3.37 2.29 -0.65
N VAL A 17 -3.03 3.51 -1.03
CA VAL A 17 -1.85 4.31 -0.66
C VAL A 17 -2.27 5.67 -0.09
N LEU A 18 -1.37 6.30 0.65
CA LEU A 18 -1.53 7.70 1.02
C LEU A 18 -0.94 8.57 -0.09
N LEU A 19 -1.69 9.58 -0.53
CA LEU A 19 -1.26 10.52 -1.57
C LEU A 19 -0.34 11.58 -0.96
N GLU A 20 0.93 11.23 -0.84
CA GLU A 20 1.92 11.99 -0.07
C GLU A 20 1.98 13.48 -0.45
N PRO A 21 2.01 13.90 -1.76
CA PRO A 21 2.16 15.31 -2.10
C PRO A 21 1.00 16.22 -1.70
N LEU A 22 -0.09 15.67 -1.17
CA LEU A 22 -1.20 16.42 -0.60
C LEU A 22 -0.93 16.91 0.83
N TYR A 23 0.12 16.37 1.48
CA TYR A 23 0.46 16.67 2.86
C TYR A 23 1.66 17.61 2.96
N GLN A 24 1.80 18.23 4.12
CA GLN A 24 3.04 18.88 4.50
C GLN A 24 4.03 17.82 4.99
N PRO A 25 5.20 17.63 4.36
CA PRO A 25 6.07 16.48 4.64
C PRO A 25 6.57 16.43 6.08
N VAL A 26 6.91 17.57 6.67
CA VAL A 26 7.36 17.63 8.08
C VAL A 26 6.24 17.25 9.05
N HIS A 27 5.00 17.66 8.77
CA HIS A 27 3.84 17.25 9.57
C HIS A 27 3.56 15.75 9.40
N LEU A 28 3.63 15.25 8.16
CA LEU A 28 3.45 13.82 7.88
C LEU A 28 4.53 12.99 8.59
N ALA A 29 5.80 13.43 8.57
CA ALA A 29 6.88 12.80 9.31
C ALA A 29 6.57 12.70 10.80
N LYS A 30 6.08 13.79 11.41
CA LYS A 30 5.68 13.84 12.82
C LYS A 30 4.59 12.82 13.14
N VAL A 31 3.50 12.83 12.37
CA VAL A 31 2.35 11.94 12.58
C VAL A 31 2.76 10.48 12.42
N THR A 32 3.52 10.16 11.38
CA THR A 32 3.97 8.79 11.11
C THR A 32 5.01 8.29 12.11
N SER A 33 5.90 9.17 12.60
CA SER A 33 6.81 8.84 13.70
C SER A 33 6.06 8.51 15.01
N CYS A 34 5.04 9.31 15.35
CA CYS A 34 4.21 9.01 16.52
C CYS A 34 3.48 7.68 16.35
N LEU A 35 2.92 7.41 15.17
CA LEU A 35 2.23 6.16 14.89
C LEU A 35 3.18 4.95 14.89
N ASP A 36 4.41 5.11 14.38
CA ASP A 36 5.45 4.08 14.46
C ASP A 36 5.79 3.71 15.91
N GLN A 37 5.89 4.72 16.80
CA GLN A 37 6.10 4.48 18.23
C GLN A 37 4.90 3.78 18.88
N ILE A 38 3.67 4.25 18.64
CA ILE A 38 2.44 3.67 19.22
C ILE A 38 2.24 2.23 18.73
N SER A 39 2.52 1.98 17.45
CA SER A 39 2.35 0.66 16.84
C SER A 39 3.52 -0.29 17.07
N GLU A 40 4.56 0.14 17.81
CA GLU A 40 5.77 -0.65 18.03
C GLU A 40 6.47 -1.10 16.73
N GLY A 41 6.49 -0.23 15.72
CA GLY A 41 7.17 -0.48 14.45
C GLY A 41 6.40 -1.38 13.50
N ARG A 42 5.06 -1.55 13.67
CA ARG A 42 4.18 -2.30 12.77
C ARG A 42 3.72 -1.49 11.55
N LEU A 43 4.04 -0.19 11.48
CA LEU A 43 3.65 0.69 10.39
C LEU A 43 4.46 0.40 9.12
N THR A 44 3.77 0.29 8.00
CA THR A 44 4.31 0.40 6.63
C THR A 44 3.53 1.48 5.90
N LEU A 45 4.22 2.37 5.21
CA LEU A 45 3.57 3.42 4.42
C LEU A 45 3.61 3.08 2.94
N GLY A 46 2.45 2.78 2.37
CA GLY A 46 2.26 2.83 0.93
C GLY A 46 2.01 4.27 0.52
N LEU A 47 2.86 4.81 -0.33
CA LEU A 47 2.84 6.19 -0.78
C LEU A 47 2.68 6.26 -2.30
N GLY A 48 1.92 7.24 -2.77
CA GLY A 48 1.72 7.51 -4.19
C GLY A 48 1.49 8.98 -4.46
N VAL A 49 1.49 9.34 -5.73
CA VAL A 49 1.26 10.74 -6.15
C VAL A 49 -0.21 11.04 -6.49
N GLY A 50 -1.05 10.03 -6.63
CA GLY A 50 -2.43 10.21 -7.07
C GLY A 50 -2.58 10.62 -8.54
N GLY A 51 -3.78 10.38 -9.08
CA GLY A 51 -4.13 10.65 -10.47
C GLY A 51 -5.27 11.64 -10.66
N ARG A 52 -5.90 12.12 -9.59
CA ARG A 52 -7.08 12.99 -9.65
C ARG A 52 -6.70 14.45 -9.39
N PRO A 53 -6.89 15.35 -10.38
CA PRO A 53 -6.62 16.78 -10.18
C PRO A 53 -7.44 17.41 -9.04
N ASP A 54 -8.68 16.94 -8.84
CA ASP A 54 -9.60 17.45 -7.82
C ASP A 54 -9.03 17.30 -6.40
N ASP A 55 -8.33 16.19 -6.10
CA ASP A 55 -7.70 15.98 -4.79
C ASP A 55 -6.67 17.07 -4.49
N TYR A 56 -5.96 17.52 -5.52
CA TYR A 56 -4.99 18.61 -5.42
C TYR A 56 -5.66 19.97 -5.28
N GLN A 57 -6.71 20.21 -6.05
CA GLN A 57 -7.48 21.45 -5.98
C GLN A 57 -8.08 21.64 -4.59
N LEU A 58 -8.70 20.62 -4.02
CA LEU A 58 -9.32 20.65 -2.68
C LEU A 58 -8.31 20.92 -1.57
N THR A 59 -7.07 20.51 -1.75
CA THR A 59 -6.00 20.72 -0.76
C THR A 59 -5.16 21.98 -1.02
N GLY A 60 -5.47 22.75 -2.06
CA GLY A 60 -4.69 23.94 -2.45
C GLY A 60 -3.29 23.60 -2.96
N ARG A 61 -3.05 22.36 -3.41
CA ARG A 61 -1.78 21.90 -3.95
C ARG A 61 -1.81 21.89 -5.48
N SER A 62 -0.66 22.16 -6.11
CA SER A 62 -0.56 22.04 -7.57
C SER A 62 -0.52 20.58 -8.00
N PHE A 63 -1.31 20.21 -8.98
CA PHE A 63 -1.23 18.90 -9.61
C PHE A 63 0.06 18.74 -10.42
N ASP A 64 0.49 19.83 -11.08
CA ASP A 64 1.72 19.83 -11.86
C ASP A 64 2.95 19.73 -10.97
N GLY A 65 3.93 18.95 -11.42
CA GLY A 65 5.18 18.76 -10.71
C GLY A 65 5.06 17.87 -9.45
N ARG A 66 3.90 17.23 -9.20
CA ARG A 66 3.66 16.38 -8.03
C ARG A 66 4.70 15.26 -7.87
N GLY A 67 5.21 14.70 -8.98
CA GLY A 67 6.26 13.68 -8.93
C GLY A 67 7.59 14.24 -8.40
N ARG A 68 8.01 15.43 -8.85
CA ARG A 68 9.22 16.09 -8.34
C ARG A 68 9.08 16.50 -6.89
N ARG A 69 7.88 16.95 -6.51
CA ARG A 69 7.58 17.28 -5.10
C ARG A 69 7.67 16.03 -4.24
N PHE A 70 7.08 14.91 -4.68
CA PHE A 70 7.17 13.64 -3.98
C PHE A 70 8.63 13.20 -3.76
N ASP A 71 9.50 13.38 -4.76
CA ASP A 71 10.93 13.05 -4.62
C ASP A 71 11.62 13.91 -3.54
N ALA A 72 11.32 15.23 -3.50
CA ALA A 72 11.84 16.13 -2.47
C ALA A 72 11.28 15.84 -1.08
N ASP A 73 10.00 15.52 -1.01
CA ASP A 73 9.30 15.22 0.24
C ASP A 73 9.77 13.89 0.85
N LEU A 74 10.06 12.88 0.03
CA LEU A 74 10.67 11.62 0.49
C LEU A 74 12.03 11.86 1.18
N GLU A 75 12.84 12.78 0.67
CA GLU A 75 14.10 13.20 1.30
C GLU A 75 13.86 13.75 2.72
N LEU A 76 12.93 14.72 2.82
CA LEU A 76 12.58 15.34 4.10
C LEU A 76 12.00 14.32 5.10
N LEU A 77 11.15 13.41 4.63
CA LEU A 77 10.60 12.34 5.46
C LEU A 77 11.70 11.47 6.07
N HIS A 78 12.65 11.02 5.24
CA HIS A 78 13.74 10.16 5.72
C HIS A 78 14.66 10.89 6.70
N GLN A 79 15.02 12.15 6.45
CA GLN A 79 15.80 12.98 7.39
C GLN A 79 15.06 13.12 8.73
N ALA A 80 13.78 13.48 8.68
CA ALA A 80 12.97 13.63 9.89
C ALA A 80 12.83 12.33 10.69
N TRP A 81 12.60 11.20 10.01
CA TRP A 81 12.51 9.89 10.67
C TRP A 81 13.82 9.42 11.28
N ALA A 82 14.95 9.80 10.69
CA ALA A 82 16.28 9.56 11.25
C ALA A 82 16.58 10.41 12.47
N GLY A 83 15.72 11.39 12.80
CA GLY A 83 15.93 12.31 13.90
C GLY A 83 16.90 13.45 13.55
N GLU A 84 17.06 13.74 12.26
CA GLU A 84 17.86 14.87 11.80
C GLU A 84 17.04 16.18 11.75
N PRO A 85 17.68 17.33 11.99
CA PRO A 85 17.03 18.62 11.74
C PRO A 85 16.69 18.78 10.25
N VAL A 86 15.47 19.26 9.94
CA VAL A 86 14.99 19.43 8.57
C VAL A 86 14.56 20.87 8.31
N ALA A 87 14.55 21.29 7.06
CA ALA A 87 14.09 22.61 6.61
C ALA A 87 14.75 23.79 7.36
N GLY A 88 16.02 23.68 7.73
CA GLY A 88 16.75 24.71 8.46
C GLY A 88 16.39 24.86 9.94
N SER A 89 15.60 23.92 10.50
CA SER A 89 15.28 23.93 11.92
C SER A 89 16.51 23.65 12.79
N ARG A 90 16.52 24.20 14.00
CA ARG A 90 17.57 23.95 14.98
C ARG A 90 17.43 22.58 15.66
N PHE A 91 16.21 22.09 15.74
CA PHE A 91 15.88 20.86 16.45
C PHE A 91 15.22 19.84 15.51
N PRO A 92 15.45 18.54 15.72
CA PRO A 92 14.78 17.50 14.96
C PRO A 92 13.27 17.46 15.21
N VAL A 93 12.55 16.84 14.29
CA VAL A 93 11.12 16.52 14.45
C VAL A 93 11.02 15.24 15.29
N GLY A 94 10.64 15.40 16.54
CA GLY A 94 10.50 14.22 17.43
C GLY A 94 9.06 13.68 17.48
N PRO A 95 8.88 12.42 17.91
CA PRO A 95 9.92 11.43 18.19
C PRO A 95 10.60 10.94 16.90
N ALA A 96 11.81 10.43 17.00
CA ALA A 96 12.40 9.63 15.91
C ALA A 96 11.61 8.30 15.78
N THR A 97 11.65 7.69 14.61
CA THR A 97 11.08 6.36 14.41
C THR A 97 11.92 5.29 15.10
N ARG A 98 11.34 4.15 15.42
CA ARG A 98 12.03 3.07 16.16
C ARG A 98 13.27 2.52 15.44
N ARG A 99 13.31 2.62 14.12
CA ARG A 99 14.40 2.09 13.26
C ARG A 99 15.10 3.16 12.42
N GLY A 100 14.91 4.45 12.75
CA GLY A 100 15.41 5.56 11.93
C GLY A 100 14.70 5.72 10.58
N ARG A 101 13.69 4.91 10.31
CA ARG A 101 12.88 4.96 9.09
C ARG A 101 11.55 4.23 9.27
N VAL A 102 10.57 4.55 8.44
CA VAL A 102 9.34 3.77 8.27
C VAL A 102 9.48 2.95 6.98
N PRO A 103 9.16 1.64 6.99
CA PRO A 103 9.12 0.84 5.76
C PRO A 103 8.16 1.45 4.73
N LEU A 104 8.56 1.48 3.45
CA LEU A 104 7.80 2.09 2.38
C LEU A 104 7.37 1.08 1.30
N LEU A 105 6.23 1.37 0.68
CA LEU A 105 5.81 0.84 -0.61
C LEU A 105 5.53 2.04 -1.52
N ILE A 106 6.05 2.03 -2.73
CA ILE A 106 5.80 3.09 -3.71
C ILE A 106 4.74 2.61 -4.70
N GLY A 107 3.65 3.35 -4.78
CA GLY A 107 2.58 3.11 -5.76
C GLY A 107 2.73 3.99 -6.99
N GLY A 108 2.07 3.57 -8.09
CA GLY A 108 2.01 4.31 -9.35
C GLY A 108 2.58 3.54 -10.53
N GLN A 109 2.98 4.26 -11.58
CA GLN A 109 3.57 3.65 -12.77
C GLN A 109 4.92 3.01 -12.43
N ALA A 110 5.11 1.78 -12.87
CA ALA A 110 6.28 0.95 -12.54
C ALA A 110 7.63 1.64 -12.82
N GLU A 111 7.79 2.24 -13.99
CA GLU A 111 9.02 2.95 -14.40
C GLU A 111 9.34 4.15 -13.50
N LEU A 112 8.32 4.83 -12.96
CA LEU A 112 8.50 5.99 -12.08
C LEU A 112 8.65 5.58 -10.61
N ALA A 113 8.03 4.47 -10.21
CA ALA A 113 8.09 3.96 -8.84
C ALA A 113 9.43 3.26 -8.54
N ALA A 114 9.99 2.53 -9.50
CA ALA A 114 11.16 1.70 -9.29
C ALA A 114 12.44 2.48 -8.88
N PRO A 115 12.79 3.63 -9.47
CA PRO A 115 13.94 4.41 -9.02
C PRO A 115 13.79 4.93 -7.59
N ARG A 116 12.57 5.34 -7.21
CA ARG A 116 12.26 5.76 -5.83
C ARG A 116 12.41 4.60 -4.86
N ALA A 117 11.81 3.47 -5.20
CA ALA A 117 11.89 2.26 -4.39
C ALA A 117 13.36 1.80 -4.23
N ALA A 118 14.16 1.79 -5.29
CA ALA A 118 15.56 1.43 -5.25
C ALA A 118 16.38 2.38 -4.36
N ARG A 119 16.15 3.69 -4.47
CA ARG A 119 16.83 4.70 -3.67
C ARG A 119 16.55 4.57 -2.17
N TRP A 120 15.29 4.30 -1.80
CA TRP A 120 14.86 4.33 -0.42
C TRP A 120 14.71 2.95 0.22
N GLY A 121 15.08 1.89 -0.48
CA GLY A 121 14.95 0.51 0.00
C GLY A 121 13.49 0.12 0.23
N ALA A 122 12.59 0.64 -0.60
CA ALA A 122 11.15 0.45 -0.54
C ALA A 122 10.70 -0.73 -1.41
N GLY A 123 9.47 -1.19 -1.19
CA GLY A 123 8.77 -2.10 -2.10
C GLY A 123 7.90 -1.37 -3.11
N PHE A 124 7.08 -2.14 -3.82
CA PHE A 124 6.09 -1.67 -4.78
C PHE A 124 4.69 -2.06 -4.34
N THR A 125 3.72 -1.19 -4.57
CA THR A 125 2.32 -1.56 -4.43
C THR A 125 1.54 -1.26 -5.71
N ILE A 126 0.69 -2.22 -6.10
CA ILE A 126 -0.23 -2.11 -7.21
C ILE A 126 -1.64 -2.36 -6.70
N GLY A 127 -2.59 -1.49 -7.04
CA GLY A 127 -3.94 -1.56 -6.51
C GLY A 127 -5.02 -1.59 -7.58
N GLY A 128 -6.15 -2.20 -7.23
CA GLY A 128 -7.39 -2.12 -7.97
C GLY A 128 -7.43 -2.83 -9.32
N ALA A 129 -6.39 -3.58 -9.68
CA ALA A 129 -6.31 -4.30 -10.95
C ALA A 129 -6.46 -5.81 -10.72
N PRO A 130 -7.24 -6.51 -11.55
CA PRO A 130 -7.26 -7.97 -11.54
C PRO A 130 -5.88 -8.53 -11.96
N PRO A 131 -5.56 -9.80 -11.61
CA PRO A 131 -4.23 -10.38 -11.78
C PRO A 131 -3.64 -10.28 -13.19
N GLU A 132 -4.48 -10.46 -14.21
CA GLU A 132 -4.07 -10.38 -15.62
C GLU A 132 -3.60 -8.98 -16.03
N MET A 133 -4.15 -7.94 -15.40
CA MET A 133 -3.76 -6.56 -15.64
C MET A 133 -2.56 -6.15 -14.78
N ALA A 134 -2.35 -6.80 -13.64
CA ALA A 134 -1.23 -6.53 -12.75
C ALA A 134 0.08 -7.18 -13.23
N ALA A 135 0.02 -8.25 -14.02
CA ALA A 135 1.18 -9.03 -14.45
C ALA A 135 2.24 -8.18 -15.19
N GLY A 136 1.82 -7.40 -16.18
CA GLY A 136 2.70 -6.51 -16.94
C GLY A 136 3.42 -5.49 -16.06
N PRO A 137 2.68 -4.64 -15.32
CA PRO A 137 3.27 -3.68 -14.39
C PRO A 137 4.21 -4.28 -13.34
N ILE A 138 3.92 -5.47 -12.81
CA ILE A 138 4.82 -6.15 -11.86
C ILE A 138 6.14 -6.54 -12.53
N GLN A 139 6.09 -7.09 -13.75
CA GLN A 139 7.30 -7.45 -14.51
C GLN A 139 8.11 -6.21 -14.88
N GLU A 140 7.44 -5.16 -15.34
CA GLU A 140 8.06 -3.87 -15.66
C GLU A 140 8.75 -3.26 -14.43
N PHE A 141 8.09 -3.28 -13.27
CA PHE A 141 8.69 -2.79 -12.02
C PHE A 141 9.96 -3.58 -11.65
N ARG A 142 9.92 -4.92 -11.71
CA ARG A 142 11.11 -5.75 -11.43
C ARG A 142 12.27 -5.45 -12.38
N ALA A 143 11.97 -5.21 -13.65
CA ALA A 143 12.97 -4.82 -14.63
C ALA A 143 13.54 -3.42 -14.35
N ALA A 144 12.68 -2.45 -14.07
CA ALA A 144 13.07 -1.08 -13.73
C ALA A 144 13.84 -1.01 -12.39
N TRP A 145 13.45 -1.81 -11.40
CA TRP A 145 14.16 -1.96 -10.13
C TRP A 145 15.63 -2.35 -10.35
N ARG A 146 15.88 -3.39 -11.17
CA ARG A 146 17.25 -3.81 -11.49
C ARG A 146 18.03 -2.73 -12.23
N ARG A 147 17.40 -2.04 -13.21
CA ARG A 147 18.03 -0.92 -13.92
C ARG A 147 18.38 0.25 -13.00
N ALA A 148 17.58 0.48 -11.97
CA ALA A 148 17.80 1.54 -10.98
C ALA A 148 18.83 1.17 -9.90
N GLY A 149 19.48 0.00 -9.97
CA GLY A 149 20.47 -0.46 -8.99
C GLY A 149 19.87 -1.08 -7.73
N GLY A 150 18.61 -1.43 -7.75
CA GLY A 150 17.96 -2.16 -6.64
C GLY A 150 18.58 -3.54 -6.45
N THR A 151 18.86 -3.90 -5.21
CA THR A 151 19.48 -5.18 -4.84
C THR A 151 18.43 -6.17 -4.33
N GLY A 152 18.64 -7.45 -4.62
CA GLY A 152 17.72 -8.51 -4.21
C GLY A 152 16.36 -8.43 -4.92
N GLN A 153 15.35 -9.05 -4.31
CA GLN A 153 13.96 -8.99 -4.79
C GLN A 153 13.21 -7.88 -4.05
N PRO A 154 12.55 -6.95 -4.77
CA PRO A 154 11.72 -5.95 -4.13
C PRO A 154 10.46 -6.61 -3.56
N ARG A 155 9.99 -6.15 -2.39
CA ARG A 155 8.68 -6.53 -1.87
C ARG A 155 7.59 -5.98 -2.79
N ILE A 156 6.63 -6.82 -3.16
CA ILE A 156 5.49 -6.45 -3.99
C ILE A 156 4.20 -6.75 -3.23
N VAL A 157 3.39 -5.72 -3.04
CA VAL A 157 2.06 -5.81 -2.44
C VAL A 157 1.03 -5.52 -3.51
N ALA A 158 0.00 -6.34 -3.62
CA ALA A 158 -1.14 -6.10 -4.50
C ALA A 158 -2.40 -5.84 -3.67
N LEU A 159 -3.32 -5.06 -4.23
CA LEU A 159 -4.66 -4.87 -3.69
C LEU A 159 -5.66 -5.39 -4.71
N SER A 160 -6.62 -6.19 -4.25
CA SER A 160 -7.76 -6.66 -5.03
C SER A 160 -9.06 -6.35 -4.31
N TYR A 161 -10.07 -5.98 -5.07
CA TYR A 161 -11.40 -5.72 -4.54
C TYR A 161 -12.21 -7.00 -4.39
N PHE A 162 -13.05 -7.03 -3.34
CA PHE A 162 -13.97 -8.13 -3.14
C PHE A 162 -15.30 -7.68 -2.52
N SER A 163 -16.33 -8.51 -2.68
CA SER A 163 -17.55 -8.50 -1.88
C SER A 163 -18.16 -9.89 -1.89
N LEU A 164 -18.44 -10.45 -0.73
CA LEU A 164 -19.02 -11.78 -0.59
C LEU A 164 -20.49 -11.67 -0.18
N GLY A 165 -21.35 -12.44 -0.87
CA GLY A 165 -22.79 -12.39 -0.77
C GLY A 165 -23.44 -11.78 -2.01
N GLU A 166 -24.40 -12.50 -2.61
CA GLU A 166 -25.08 -12.07 -3.84
C GLU A 166 -25.79 -10.73 -3.64
N GLU A 167 -26.31 -10.49 -2.43
CA GLU A 167 -26.98 -9.28 -2.01
C GLU A 167 -26.14 -8.00 -2.14
N HIS A 168 -24.81 -8.14 -2.10
CA HIS A 168 -23.87 -7.02 -2.18
C HIS A 168 -23.39 -6.70 -3.59
N THR A 169 -23.74 -7.52 -4.59
CA THR A 169 -23.20 -7.41 -5.95
C THR A 169 -23.47 -6.06 -6.60
N GLU A 170 -24.70 -5.59 -6.55
CA GLU A 170 -25.09 -4.32 -7.17
C GLU A 170 -24.44 -3.12 -6.49
N GLU A 171 -24.42 -3.11 -5.16
CA GLU A 171 -23.76 -2.06 -4.37
C GLU A 171 -22.24 -2.00 -4.66
N SER A 172 -21.58 -3.16 -4.68
CA SER A 172 -20.16 -3.30 -5.01
C SER A 172 -19.83 -2.71 -6.38
N VAL A 173 -20.62 -3.05 -7.40
CA VAL A 173 -20.45 -2.51 -8.75
C VAL A 173 -20.66 -1.01 -8.78
N HIS A 174 -21.72 -0.52 -8.14
CA HIS A 174 -22.02 0.91 -8.05
C HIS A 174 -20.88 1.69 -7.37
N ASN A 175 -20.39 1.23 -6.22
CA ASN A 175 -19.34 1.89 -5.47
C ASN A 175 -18.03 1.97 -6.27
N LEU A 176 -17.62 0.89 -6.93
CA LEU A 176 -16.42 0.89 -7.75
C LEU A 176 -16.56 1.80 -8.99
N ARG A 177 -17.69 1.78 -9.70
CA ARG A 177 -17.93 2.66 -10.82
C ARG A 177 -17.95 4.14 -10.40
N THR A 178 -18.55 4.44 -9.27
CA THR A 178 -18.59 5.80 -8.73
C THR A 178 -17.18 6.27 -8.36
N TYR A 179 -16.41 5.47 -7.65
CA TYR A 179 -15.07 5.83 -7.23
C TYR A 179 -14.11 5.99 -8.41
N TYR A 180 -14.18 5.08 -9.40
CA TYR A 180 -13.30 5.07 -10.56
C TYR A 180 -13.88 5.78 -11.80
N GLY A 181 -15.01 6.46 -11.67
CA GLY A 181 -15.67 7.16 -12.79
C GLY A 181 -14.77 8.13 -13.56
N PHE A 182 -13.76 8.70 -12.87
CA PHE A 182 -12.75 9.57 -13.50
C PHE A 182 -11.82 8.85 -14.51
N LEU A 183 -11.82 7.51 -14.54
CA LEU A 183 -11.04 6.70 -15.48
C LEU A 183 -11.85 6.30 -16.72
N GLY A 184 -13.10 6.76 -16.87
CA GLY A 184 -13.96 6.41 -18.00
C GLY A 184 -14.21 4.89 -18.08
N GLU A 185 -14.02 4.29 -19.25
CA GLU A 185 -14.27 2.86 -19.50
C GLU A 185 -13.45 1.91 -18.60
N TRP A 186 -12.36 2.39 -17.98
CA TRP A 186 -11.57 1.61 -17.05
C TRP A 186 -12.31 1.33 -15.75
N ALA A 187 -13.27 2.18 -15.37
CA ALA A 187 -14.10 1.95 -14.18
C ALA A 187 -14.87 0.63 -14.26
N ASP A 188 -15.38 0.28 -15.45
CA ASP A 188 -16.09 -0.98 -15.67
C ASP A 188 -15.16 -2.21 -15.55
N ARG A 189 -13.92 -2.09 -16.01
CA ARG A 189 -12.92 -3.16 -15.87
C ARG A 189 -12.54 -3.39 -14.42
N VAL A 190 -12.34 -2.31 -13.65
CA VAL A 190 -12.09 -2.42 -12.20
C VAL A 190 -13.28 -3.05 -11.51
N ALA A 191 -14.50 -2.59 -11.82
CA ALA A 191 -15.72 -3.09 -11.22
C ALA A 191 -15.97 -4.57 -11.55
N SER A 192 -15.69 -5.01 -12.78
CA SER A 192 -15.85 -6.41 -13.17
C SER A 192 -14.77 -7.34 -12.57
N GLY A 193 -13.59 -6.80 -12.26
CA GLY A 193 -12.47 -7.55 -11.69
C GLY A 193 -12.55 -7.84 -10.18
N ALA A 194 -13.57 -7.32 -9.48
CA ALA A 194 -13.74 -7.60 -8.05
C ALA A 194 -14.20 -9.05 -7.82
N ALA A 195 -13.58 -9.74 -6.86
CA ALA A 195 -13.94 -11.11 -6.49
C ALA A 195 -15.25 -11.14 -5.69
N ARG A 196 -16.29 -11.80 -6.20
CA ARG A 196 -17.64 -11.81 -5.58
C ARG A 196 -18.11 -13.17 -5.12
N THR A 197 -17.29 -14.19 -5.27
CA THR A 197 -17.59 -15.55 -4.78
C THR A 197 -16.38 -16.10 -4.04
N PRO A 198 -16.56 -17.06 -3.13
CA PRO A 198 -15.45 -17.75 -2.48
C PRO A 198 -14.43 -18.30 -3.48
N ALA A 199 -14.88 -18.92 -4.56
CA ALA A 199 -14.01 -19.44 -5.60
C ALA A 199 -13.19 -18.33 -6.29
N ALA A 200 -13.81 -17.18 -6.60
CA ALA A 200 -13.11 -16.05 -7.21
C ALA A 200 -12.05 -15.45 -6.27
N VAL A 201 -12.29 -15.39 -4.95
CA VAL A 201 -11.30 -14.96 -3.97
C VAL A 201 -10.09 -15.89 -3.97
N GLN A 202 -10.32 -17.21 -3.90
CA GLN A 202 -9.26 -18.22 -3.93
C GLN A 202 -8.46 -18.19 -5.25
N GLU A 203 -9.15 -18.06 -6.37
CA GLU A 203 -8.50 -17.97 -7.69
C GLU A 203 -7.65 -16.70 -7.81
N THR A 204 -8.17 -15.56 -7.34
CA THR A 204 -7.43 -14.30 -7.30
C THR A 204 -6.17 -14.42 -6.44
N ALA A 205 -6.27 -15.00 -5.24
CA ALA A 205 -5.12 -15.22 -4.37
C ALA A 205 -4.06 -16.10 -5.03
N ALA A 206 -4.46 -17.23 -5.60
CA ALA A 206 -3.56 -18.15 -6.32
C ALA A 206 -2.93 -17.48 -7.56
N ALA A 207 -3.66 -16.62 -8.27
CA ALA A 207 -3.14 -15.90 -9.42
C ALA A 207 -2.05 -14.89 -9.02
N PHE A 208 -2.26 -14.10 -7.97
CA PHE A 208 -1.24 -13.18 -7.47
C PHE A 208 -0.02 -13.91 -6.87
N GLU A 209 -0.21 -15.05 -6.23
CA GLU A 209 0.89 -15.91 -5.79
C GLU A 209 1.76 -16.37 -6.98
N ARG A 210 1.15 -16.82 -8.09
CA ARG A 210 1.88 -17.18 -9.32
C ARG A 210 2.66 -16.00 -9.92
N LEU A 211 2.18 -14.77 -9.75
CA LEU A 211 2.90 -13.56 -10.14
C LEU A 211 4.06 -13.20 -9.20
N GLY A 212 4.23 -13.94 -8.09
CA GLY A 212 5.24 -13.70 -7.09
C GLY A 212 5.00 -12.42 -6.29
N VAL A 213 3.74 -12.10 -6.02
CA VAL A 213 3.33 -11.06 -5.08
C VAL A 213 3.58 -11.57 -3.67
N ASP A 214 4.18 -10.75 -2.83
CA ASP A 214 4.54 -11.13 -1.45
C ASP A 214 3.34 -11.00 -0.49
N GLU A 215 2.41 -10.10 -0.79
CA GLU A 215 1.23 -9.83 0.04
C GLU A 215 0.06 -9.37 -0.83
N LEU A 216 -1.10 -9.96 -0.63
CA LEU A 216 -2.35 -9.54 -1.26
C LEU A 216 -3.28 -8.93 -0.21
N VAL A 217 -3.68 -7.69 -0.44
CA VAL A 217 -4.69 -7.00 0.36
C VAL A 217 -6.04 -7.16 -0.33
N PHE A 218 -6.99 -7.78 0.34
CA PHE A 218 -8.39 -7.76 -0.08
C PHE A 218 -9.11 -6.57 0.53
N ASP A 219 -9.64 -5.70 -0.33
CA ASP A 219 -10.33 -4.46 0.06
C ASP A 219 -11.83 -4.62 -0.20
N PRO A 220 -12.67 -4.58 0.86
CA PRO A 220 -14.11 -4.75 0.70
C PRO A 220 -14.71 -3.55 -0.02
N THR A 221 -15.61 -3.82 -0.96
CA THR A 221 -16.26 -2.77 -1.78
C THR A 221 -17.61 -2.32 -1.23
N VAL A 222 -18.04 -2.91 -0.11
CA VAL A 222 -19.26 -2.56 0.62
C VAL A 222 -18.92 -2.32 2.08
N ALA A 223 -19.64 -1.41 2.72
CA ALA A 223 -19.39 -1.01 4.10
C ALA A 223 -20.10 -1.95 5.10
N ASP A 224 -19.84 -3.25 5.00
CA ASP A 224 -20.39 -4.28 5.87
C ASP A 224 -19.26 -5.01 6.61
N LEU A 225 -19.32 -5.04 7.94
CA LEU A 225 -18.32 -5.70 8.78
C LEU A 225 -18.28 -7.21 8.57
N ASP A 226 -19.40 -7.84 8.18
CA ASP A 226 -19.47 -9.27 7.88
C ASP A 226 -18.54 -9.68 6.74
N GLN A 227 -18.11 -8.74 5.89
CA GLN A 227 -17.13 -9.02 4.83
C GLN A 227 -15.79 -9.55 5.38
N VAL A 228 -15.40 -9.10 6.58
CA VAL A 228 -14.15 -9.58 7.22
C VAL A 228 -14.31 -11.06 7.62
N ASP A 229 -15.44 -11.42 8.23
CA ASP A 229 -15.70 -12.78 8.67
C ASP A 229 -15.89 -13.73 7.47
N ARG A 230 -16.65 -13.31 6.45
CA ARG A 230 -16.84 -14.05 5.20
C ARG A 230 -15.52 -14.29 4.47
N LEU A 231 -14.64 -13.27 4.42
CA LEU A 231 -13.31 -13.44 3.84
C LEU A 231 -12.47 -14.42 4.64
N ALA A 232 -12.49 -14.32 5.98
CA ALA A 232 -11.74 -15.23 6.85
C ALA A 232 -12.16 -16.69 6.69
N GLU A 233 -13.44 -16.97 6.48
CA GLU A 233 -13.97 -18.31 6.18
C GLU A 233 -13.44 -18.85 4.85
N VAL A 234 -13.29 -18.00 3.83
CA VAL A 234 -12.82 -18.39 2.48
C VAL A 234 -11.33 -18.68 2.45
N VAL A 235 -10.52 -17.83 3.11
CA VAL A 235 -9.06 -17.96 3.09
C VAL A 235 -8.52 -18.94 4.13
N GLY A 236 -9.36 -19.38 5.08
CA GLY A 236 -9.08 -20.44 6.05
C GLY A 236 -7.97 -20.11 7.05
N ASP A 237 -7.54 -21.17 7.78
CA ASP A 237 -6.51 -21.07 8.82
C ASP A 237 -5.09 -20.82 8.27
N ASP A 238 -4.86 -20.96 6.98
CA ASP A 238 -3.56 -20.76 6.35
C ASP A 238 -3.03 -19.33 6.49
N LEU A 239 -3.93 -18.36 6.74
CA LEU A 239 -3.57 -16.96 7.00
C LEU A 239 -3.56 -16.58 8.49
N ARG A 240 -3.86 -17.52 9.41
CA ARG A 240 -3.72 -17.25 10.84
C ARG A 240 -2.24 -17.20 11.20
N PRO A 241 -1.77 -16.13 11.86
CA PRO A 241 -0.40 -16.10 12.36
C PRO A 241 -0.19 -17.29 13.29
N THR A 242 0.88 -18.06 13.05
CA THR A 242 1.23 -19.22 13.87
C THR A 242 1.36 -18.75 15.32
N PRO A 243 0.63 -19.33 16.29
CA PRO A 243 0.77 -18.97 17.70
C PRO A 243 2.21 -19.28 18.15
N GLY A 244 2.94 -18.30 18.65
CA GLY A 244 4.17 -18.55 19.39
C GLY A 244 5.48 -17.93 18.89
N THR A 245 5.49 -17.10 17.87
CA THR A 245 6.71 -16.35 17.52
C THR A 245 6.46 -14.86 17.69
N GLY A 246 6.86 -14.33 18.84
CA GLY A 246 6.95 -12.89 19.11
C GLY A 246 8.00 -12.23 18.20
N GLY A 247 7.67 -12.02 16.95
CA GLY A 247 8.45 -11.31 15.95
C GLY A 247 7.49 -10.81 14.89
N SER A 248 7.78 -9.65 14.32
CA SER A 248 7.11 -9.13 13.12
C SER A 248 6.87 -10.28 12.14
N PRO A 249 5.77 -10.32 11.37
CA PRO A 249 5.52 -11.39 10.42
C PRO A 249 6.78 -11.60 9.60
N ARG A 250 7.48 -12.69 9.90
CA ARG A 250 8.60 -13.13 9.09
C ARG A 250 7.98 -13.73 7.85
N TRP A 251 7.87 -12.95 6.83
CA TRP A 251 7.71 -13.48 5.49
C TRP A 251 8.80 -14.52 5.33
N ARG A 252 8.39 -15.76 5.15
CA ARG A 252 9.34 -16.81 4.81
C ARG A 252 9.95 -16.41 3.49
N ALA A 253 11.21 -15.96 3.52
CA ALA A 253 12.01 -15.94 2.32
C ALA A 253 11.95 -17.35 1.75
N ARG A 254 11.50 -17.49 0.49
CA ARG A 254 11.59 -18.77 -0.21
C ARG A 254 13.05 -19.22 -0.11
N PRO A 255 13.35 -20.47 0.28
CA PRO A 255 14.71 -20.96 0.20
C PRO A 255 15.15 -20.84 -1.27
N GLY A 256 16.29 -20.19 -1.48
CA GLY A 256 16.86 -20.02 -2.78
C GLY A 256 17.09 -21.37 -3.45
N SER A 257 16.68 -21.49 -4.68
CA SER A 257 17.19 -22.44 -5.67
C SER A 257 18.03 -21.68 -6.66
#